data_f0636611830802be1c08d164a6614eb6
#
_entry.id   f0636611830802be1c08d164a6614eb6
#
_cell.length_a   1.000
_cell.length_b   1.000
_cell.length_c   1.000
_cell.angle_alpha   90.00
_cell.angle_beta   90.00
_cell.angle_gamma   90.00
#
_symmetry.space_group_name_H-M   'P 1'
#
loop_
_entity.id
_entity.type
_entity.pdbx_description
1 polymer ?
#
loop_
_entity_poly.entity_id
_entity_poly.type
_entity_poly.pdbx_seq_one_letter_code
_entity_poly.pdbx_strand_id
1 'polypeptide(L)'
;PAERICPQLDDFDTTKTYTATDGTTYSYAEYLPAEDNQKNALVIWLHGAGEGGVDPTIDLLGNEVTALAGDEFQELFKGAYVLAPQSPTMWMDDGTGAYQNGDKGSCYAESLFELIETYVKSNEDIDTNRIIIGGCSNGGYMTMEMILKHPDYFAAAYPICEAFQDQYISDEQIES
;
A
#
# COMPACT_ATOMS: atom_id res chain seq x y z
N PRO A 1 2.44 -7.68 30.19
CA PRO A 1 1.98 -7.32 28.85
C PRO A 1 2.38 -8.43 27.88
N ALA A 2 1.47 -8.83 26.99
CA ALA A 2 1.83 -9.79 25.95
C ALA A 2 2.83 -9.09 25.01
N GLU A 3 3.95 -9.75 24.76
CA GLU A 3 4.95 -9.26 23.81
C GLU A 3 4.37 -9.43 22.40
N ARG A 4 4.38 -8.37 21.61
CA ARG A 4 3.91 -8.43 20.24
C ARG A 4 4.99 -9.15 19.41
N ILE A 5 4.65 -10.26 18.80
CA ILE A 5 5.57 -11.04 17.98
C ILE A 5 5.34 -10.66 16.51
N CYS A 6 6.34 -10.10 15.88
CA CYS A 6 6.38 -9.81 14.43
C CYS A 6 7.62 -10.53 13.87
N PRO A 7 7.53 -11.83 13.58
CA PRO A 7 8.71 -12.68 13.37
C PRO A 7 9.53 -12.29 12.11
N GLN A 8 8.90 -11.70 11.10
CA GLN A 8 9.58 -11.29 9.87
C GLN A 8 9.89 -9.78 9.82
N LEU A 9 9.85 -9.08 10.95
CA LEU A 9 10.09 -7.62 10.96
C LEU A 9 11.47 -7.26 10.43
N ASP A 10 12.49 -8.04 10.79
CA ASP A 10 13.88 -7.80 10.38
C ASP A 10 14.14 -8.15 8.90
N ASP A 11 13.19 -8.79 8.21
CA ASP A 11 13.28 -9.10 6.79
C ASP A 11 12.89 -7.91 5.90
N PHE A 12 12.29 -6.87 6.48
CA PHE A 12 11.93 -5.64 5.79
C PHE A 12 13.04 -4.58 5.87
N ASP A 13 13.31 -3.90 4.75
CA ASP A 13 14.05 -2.64 4.76
C ASP A 13 13.06 -1.48 5.04
N THR A 14 13.24 -0.83 6.18
CA THR A 14 12.40 0.31 6.63
C THR A 14 13.10 1.66 6.47
N THR A 15 14.21 1.71 5.73
CA THR A 15 15.05 2.92 5.60
C THR A 15 14.75 3.73 4.33
N LYS A 16 13.83 3.27 3.51
CA LYS A 16 13.55 3.84 2.20
C LYS A 16 12.66 5.08 2.26
N THR A 17 12.93 5.99 1.35
CA THR A 17 12.10 7.19 1.14
C THR A 17 11.91 7.45 -0.35
N TYR A 18 10.79 8.09 -0.67
CA TYR A 18 10.47 8.57 -2.01
C TYR A 18 9.88 9.97 -1.92
N THR A 19 10.33 10.88 -2.77
CA THR A 19 9.73 12.22 -2.89
C THR A 19 9.08 12.35 -4.27
N ALA A 20 7.76 12.52 -4.26
CA ALA A 20 6.97 12.69 -5.47
C ALA A 20 7.15 14.09 -6.11
N THR A 21 6.67 14.26 -7.33
CA THR A 21 6.79 15.51 -8.10
C THR A 21 6.06 16.69 -7.46
N ASP A 22 5.02 16.42 -6.67
CA ASP A 22 4.29 17.43 -5.88
C ASP A 22 5.02 17.86 -4.59
N GLY A 23 6.16 17.20 -4.28
CA GLY A 23 6.96 17.44 -3.08
C GLY A 23 6.57 16.57 -1.88
N THR A 24 5.53 15.74 -1.99
CA THR A 24 5.17 14.78 -0.95
C THR A 24 6.28 13.76 -0.77
N THR A 25 6.72 13.56 0.48
CA THR A 25 7.74 12.56 0.81
C THR A 25 7.13 11.42 1.61
N TYR A 26 7.29 10.21 1.09
CA TYR A 26 6.91 8.97 1.74
C TYR A 26 8.13 8.29 2.35
N SER A 27 8.01 7.82 3.58
CA SER A 27 8.84 6.72 4.07
C SER A 27 8.13 5.40 3.71
N TYR A 28 8.85 4.34 3.43
CA TYR A 28 8.22 3.06 3.14
C TYR A 28 9.08 1.88 3.60
N ALA A 29 8.42 0.79 3.93
CA ALA A 29 9.04 -0.50 4.14
C ALA A 29 8.92 -1.35 2.87
N GLU A 30 9.95 -2.14 2.58
CA GLU A 30 9.92 -3.10 1.49
C GLU A 30 10.49 -4.47 1.90
N TYR A 31 9.92 -5.51 1.33
CA TYR A 31 10.48 -6.86 1.34
C TYR A 31 10.76 -7.27 -0.10
N LEU A 32 11.95 -7.83 -0.33
CA LEU A 32 12.37 -8.32 -1.64
C LEU A 32 12.39 -9.85 -1.59
N PRO A 33 11.69 -10.54 -2.53
CA PRO A 33 11.76 -12.00 -2.61
C PRO A 33 13.15 -12.48 -3.00
N ALA A 34 13.44 -13.75 -2.77
CA ALA A 34 14.66 -14.37 -3.24
C ALA A 34 14.74 -14.34 -4.78
N GLU A 35 15.94 -14.12 -5.32
CA GLU A 35 16.18 -14.16 -6.76
C GLU A 35 15.94 -15.57 -7.31
N ASP A 36 14.99 -15.70 -8.25
CA ASP A 36 14.60 -16.98 -8.83
C ASP A 36 14.58 -16.98 -10.38
N ASN A 37 15.00 -15.90 -11.03
CA ASN A 37 14.97 -15.64 -12.46
C ASN A 37 13.54 -15.67 -13.05
N GLN A 38 12.52 -15.37 -12.25
CA GLN A 38 11.13 -15.27 -12.66
C GLN A 38 10.58 -13.89 -12.33
N LYS A 39 9.45 -13.56 -12.96
CA LYS A 39 8.70 -12.38 -12.60
C LYS A 39 7.86 -12.64 -11.34
N ASN A 40 7.93 -11.74 -10.36
CA ASN A 40 7.27 -11.88 -9.08
C ASN A 40 6.11 -10.88 -8.93
N ALA A 41 5.11 -11.26 -8.15
CA ALA A 41 4.01 -10.36 -7.81
C ALA A 41 4.52 -9.18 -6.97
N LEU A 42 3.79 -8.06 -7.00
CA LEU A 42 3.92 -6.97 -6.04
C LEU A 42 2.66 -6.92 -5.18
N VAL A 43 2.83 -6.97 -3.87
CA VAL A 43 1.75 -6.78 -2.89
C VAL A 43 1.98 -5.47 -2.17
N ILE A 44 1.00 -4.57 -2.26
CA ILE A 44 1.03 -3.25 -1.64
C ILE A 44 0.11 -3.27 -0.44
N TRP A 45 0.63 -2.85 0.72
CA TRP A 45 -0.12 -2.69 1.96
C TRP A 45 -0.26 -1.21 2.32
N LEU A 46 -1.50 -0.77 2.56
CA LEU A 46 -1.82 0.58 3.01
C LEU A 46 -2.35 0.54 4.45
N HIS A 47 -1.67 1.25 5.32
CA HIS A 47 -1.91 1.25 6.76
C HIS A 47 -3.22 1.93 7.18
N GLY A 48 -3.68 1.67 8.41
CA GLY A 48 -4.84 2.31 9.01
C GLY A 48 -4.59 3.72 9.53
N ALA A 49 -5.65 4.35 10.02
CA ALA A 49 -5.54 5.66 10.68
C ALA A 49 -4.65 5.59 11.93
N GLY A 50 -3.85 6.63 12.15
CA GLY A 50 -2.93 6.72 13.30
C GLY A 50 -1.58 6.04 13.09
N GLU A 51 -1.35 5.41 11.92
CA GLU A 51 -0.08 4.79 11.55
C GLU A 51 0.73 5.66 10.58
N GLY A 52 0.22 6.82 10.16
CA GLY A 52 0.93 7.79 9.33
C GLY A 52 2.12 8.43 10.03
N GLY A 53 3.10 8.93 9.26
CA GLY A 53 4.30 9.56 9.80
C GLY A 53 5.54 9.40 8.92
N VAL A 54 6.68 9.17 9.57
CA VAL A 54 8.00 9.08 8.93
C VAL A 54 8.80 7.86 9.43
N ASP A 55 8.15 6.92 10.06
CA ASP A 55 8.74 5.66 10.54
C ASP A 55 7.88 4.48 10.06
N PRO A 56 8.20 3.89 8.91
CA PRO A 56 7.39 2.84 8.31
C PRO A 56 7.45 1.51 9.08
N THR A 57 8.28 1.40 10.11
CA THR A 57 8.23 0.28 11.04
C THR A 57 6.86 0.18 11.71
N ILE A 58 6.20 1.32 11.94
CA ILE A 58 4.88 1.38 12.56
C ILE A 58 3.84 0.62 11.73
N ASP A 59 3.91 0.72 10.40
CA ASP A 59 2.99 0.05 9.47
C ASP A 59 3.10 -1.47 9.54
N LEU A 60 4.28 -1.98 9.91
CA LEU A 60 4.57 -3.42 10.00
C LEU A 60 4.15 -4.04 11.34
N LEU A 61 3.98 -3.22 12.39
CA LEU A 61 3.67 -3.68 13.74
C LEU A 61 2.19 -4.00 13.98
N GLY A 62 1.32 -3.64 13.04
CA GLY A 62 -0.12 -3.89 13.10
C GLY A 62 -0.57 -4.91 12.04
N ASN A 63 -1.78 -5.42 12.18
CA ASN A 63 -2.51 -6.19 11.16
C ASN A 63 -1.75 -7.39 10.57
N GLU A 64 -0.75 -7.91 11.29
CA GLU A 64 0.09 -9.04 10.87
C GLU A 64 0.78 -8.83 9.51
N VAL A 65 1.10 -7.58 9.15
CA VAL A 65 1.70 -7.23 7.84
C VAL A 65 2.99 -7.99 7.57
N THR A 66 3.80 -8.25 8.61
CA THR A 66 5.04 -9.01 8.47
C THR A 66 4.83 -10.45 7.98
N ALA A 67 3.62 -11.01 8.13
CA ALA A 67 3.29 -12.33 7.59
C ALA A 67 3.36 -12.38 6.05
N LEU A 68 3.28 -11.24 5.36
CA LEU A 68 3.47 -11.16 3.91
C LEU A 68 4.90 -11.51 3.46
N ALA A 69 5.89 -11.41 4.37
CA ALA A 69 7.24 -11.90 4.16
C ALA A 69 7.48 -13.33 4.67
N GLY A 70 6.47 -13.95 5.31
CA GLY A 70 6.57 -15.29 5.86
C GLY A 70 6.58 -16.38 4.79
N ASP A 71 7.21 -17.51 5.09
CA ASP A 71 7.40 -18.64 4.16
C ASP A 71 6.08 -19.09 3.52
N GLU A 72 5.01 -19.23 4.31
CA GLU A 72 3.70 -19.69 3.82
C GLU A 72 3.15 -18.76 2.73
N PHE A 73 3.22 -17.45 2.92
CA PHE A 73 2.76 -16.47 1.95
C PHE A 73 3.67 -16.46 0.71
N GLN A 74 4.98 -16.46 0.93
CA GLN A 74 5.96 -16.40 -0.13
C GLN A 74 5.95 -17.67 -1.01
N GLU A 75 5.73 -18.85 -0.43
CA GLU A 75 5.53 -20.10 -1.18
C GLU A 75 4.25 -20.07 -2.03
N LEU A 76 3.15 -19.56 -1.46
CA LEU A 76 1.87 -19.43 -2.19
C LEU A 76 2.00 -18.52 -3.42
N PHE A 77 2.72 -17.41 -3.28
CA PHE A 77 2.95 -16.46 -4.37
C PHE A 77 4.13 -16.83 -5.29
N LYS A 78 4.93 -17.82 -4.93
CA LYS A 78 6.22 -18.16 -5.57
C LYS A 78 7.16 -16.97 -5.62
N GLY A 79 7.28 -16.29 -4.49
CA GLY A 79 7.96 -15.02 -4.34
C GLY A 79 7.05 -13.82 -4.65
N ALA A 80 7.04 -12.84 -3.74
CA ALA A 80 6.34 -11.58 -3.92
C ALA A 80 7.13 -10.44 -3.29
N TYR A 81 7.25 -9.33 -4.00
CA TYR A 81 7.63 -8.06 -3.40
C TYR A 81 6.53 -7.59 -2.46
N VAL A 82 6.88 -6.99 -1.34
CA VAL A 82 5.94 -6.30 -0.46
C VAL A 82 6.36 -4.85 -0.34
N LEU A 83 5.44 -3.93 -0.60
CA LEU A 83 5.63 -2.50 -0.47
C LEU A 83 4.61 -1.95 0.54
N ALA A 84 5.09 -1.36 1.63
CA ALA A 84 4.26 -0.74 2.66
C ALA A 84 4.64 0.76 2.79
N PRO A 85 4.02 1.63 1.98
CA PRO A 85 4.25 3.07 2.07
C PRO A 85 3.49 3.67 3.25
N GLN A 86 4.13 4.61 3.94
CA GLN A 86 3.54 5.36 5.05
C GLN A 86 3.11 6.74 4.57
N SER A 87 1.81 7.08 4.71
CA SER A 87 1.35 8.43 4.43
C SER A 87 1.93 9.42 5.45
N PRO A 88 2.27 10.66 5.05
CA PRO A 88 2.78 11.65 6.00
C PRO A 88 1.81 11.98 7.14
N THR A 89 0.51 11.87 6.90
CA THR A 89 -0.56 12.14 7.89
C THR A 89 -1.53 10.96 7.97
N MET A 90 -2.47 10.87 7.05
CA MET A 90 -3.44 9.78 6.90
C MET A 90 -3.95 9.76 5.46
N TRP A 91 -4.37 8.60 4.96
CA TRP A 91 -4.82 8.47 3.56
C TRP A 91 -6.07 9.30 3.25
N MET A 92 -6.99 9.50 4.21
CA MET A 92 -8.19 10.32 4.03
C MET A 92 -7.96 11.83 4.26
N ASP A 93 -6.73 12.31 4.22
CA ASP A 93 -6.42 13.73 4.28
C ASP A 93 -6.71 14.39 2.92
N ASP A 94 -7.52 15.44 2.90
CA ASP A 94 -7.83 16.22 1.70
C ASP A 94 -6.86 17.41 1.50
N GLY A 95 -5.75 17.43 2.24
CA GLY A 95 -4.76 18.50 2.26
C GLY A 95 -4.97 19.53 3.39
N THR A 96 -5.99 19.34 4.23
CA THR A 96 -6.21 20.20 5.41
C THR A 96 -5.62 19.62 6.69
N GLY A 97 -5.08 18.41 6.67
CA GLY A 97 -4.59 17.66 7.83
C GLY A 97 -5.71 17.09 8.70
N ALA A 98 -6.96 17.12 8.23
CA ALA A 98 -8.13 16.65 8.96
C ALA A 98 -8.64 15.33 8.40
N TYR A 99 -9.27 14.53 9.27
CA TYR A 99 -9.96 13.32 8.89
C TYR A 99 -11.21 13.68 8.07
N GLN A 100 -11.28 13.25 6.83
CA GLN A 100 -12.34 13.59 5.89
C GLN A 100 -13.33 12.45 5.69
N ASN A 101 -14.50 12.77 5.16
CA ASN A 101 -15.52 11.79 4.80
C ASN A 101 -15.27 11.13 3.43
N GLY A 102 -14.21 11.53 2.73
CA GLY A 102 -13.86 11.00 1.42
C GLY A 102 -14.49 11.72 0.23
N ASP A 103 -15.28 12.78 0.46
CA ASP A 103 -16.01 13.51 -0.58
C ASP A 103 -15.10 14.32 -1.54
N LYS A 104 -13.87 14.62 -1.12
CA LYS A 104 -12.90 15.37 -1.94
C LYS A 104 -11.76 14.50 -2.47
N GLY A 105 -11.71 13.25 -2.04
CA GLY A 105 -10.57 12.38 -2.30
C GLY A 105 -9.34 12.71 -1.44
N SER A 106 -8.35 11.85 -1.51
CA SER A 106 -7.08 12.00 -0.82
C SER A 106 -6.15 12.97 -1.53
N CYS A 107 -5.49 13.85 -0.79
CA CYS A 107 -4.41 14.67 -1.34
C CYS A 107 -3.18 13.84 -1.73
N TYR A 108 -3.10 12.58 -1.29
CA TYR A 108 -2.01 11.66 -1.57
C TYR A 108 -2.26 10.73 -2.77
N ALA A 109 -3.44 10.78 -3.41
CA ALA A 109 -3.81 9.82 -4.43
C ALA A 109 -2.81 9.78 -5.59
N GLU A 110 -2.50 10.92 -6.18
CA GLU A 110 -1.61 11.01 -7.34
C GLU A 110 -0.15 10.72 -6.98
N SER A 111 0.33 11.25 -5.84
CA SER A 111 1.72 11.03 -5.40
C SER A 111 1.98 9.61 -4.93
N LEU A 112 0.98 8.92 -4.34
CA LEU A 112 1.07 7.50 -4.04
C LEU A 112 1.14 6.66 -5.33
N PHE A 113 0.33 6.98 -6.32
CA PHE A 113 0.37 6.27 -7.60
C PHE A 113 1.73 6.46 -8.29
N GLU A 114 2.30 7.68 -8.25
CA GLU A 114 3.64 7.98 -8.76
C GLU A 114 4.72 7.15 -8.05
N LEU A 115 4.63 7.00 -6.71
CA LEU A 115 5.52 6.12 -5.95
C LEU A 115 5.41 4.68 -6.46
N ILE A 116 4.19 4.15 -6.56
CA ILE A 116 3.94 2.76 -7.01
C ILE A 116 4.51 2.53 -8.41
N GLU A 117 4.21 3.42 -9.37
CA GLU A 117 4.77 3.31 -10.73
C GLU A 117 6.29 3.35 -10.75
N THR A 118 6.89 4.25 -9.96
CA THR A 118 8.35 4.38 -9.88
C THR A 118 8.97 3.14 -9.27
N TYR A 119 8.35 2.57 -8.23
CA TYR A 119 8.80 1.34 -7.60
C TYR A 119 8.76 0.16 -8.59
N VAL A 120 7.66 0.01 -9.32
CA VAL A 120 7.51 -1.04 -10.36
C VAL A 120 8.57 -0.87 -11.46
N LYS A 121 8.79 0.35 -11.94
CA LYS A 121 9.80 0.64 -12.99
C LYS A 121 11.24 0.38 -12.52
N SER A 122 11.49 0.53 -11.21
CA SER A 122 12.83 0.33 -10.61
C SER A 122 13.15 -1.12 -10.30
N ASN A 123 12.16 -1.99 -10.30
CA ASN A 123 12.29 -3.42 -10.00
C ASN A 123 11.83 -4.24 -11.22
N GLU A 124 12.76 -4.50 -12.13
CA GLU A 124 12.46 -5.13 -13.41
C GLU A 124 11.85 -6.54 -13.29
N ASP A 125 12.02 -7.23 -12.16
CA ASP A 125 11.45 -8.55 -11.89
C ASP A 125 10.00 -8.53 -11.43
N ILE A 126 9.41 -7.35 -11.21
CA ILE A 126 7.98 -7.26 -10.92
C ILE A 126 7.17 -7.62 -12.17
N ASP A 127 6.20 -8.53 -11.99
CA ASP A 127 5.18 -8.84 -12.99
C ASP A 127 4.09 -7.78 -12.95
N THR A 128 4.03 -6.94 -13.96
CA THR A 128 3.04 -5.87 -14.08
C THR A 128 1.59 -6.37 -14.19
N ASN A 129 1.38 -7.66 -14.47
CA ASN A 129 0.06 -8.29 -14.45
C ASN A 129 -0.30 -8.89 -13.08
N ARG A 130 0.55 -8.71 -12.07
CA ARG A 130 0.37 -9.27 -10.73
C ARG A 130 0.64 -8.22 -9.64
N ILE A 131 0.16 -6.99 -9.86
CA ILE A 131 0.22 -5.90 -8.87
C ILE A 131 -1.07 -5.95 -8.07
N ILE A 132 -0.95 -6.15 -6.77
CA ILE A 132 -2.07 -6.33 -5.84
C ILE A 132 -2.00 -5.24 -4.78
N ILE A 133 -3.12 -4.56 -4.53
CA ILE A 133 -3.18 -3.48 -3.56
C ILE A 133 -4.24 -3.78 -2.50
N GLY A 134 -3.94 -3.44 -1.26
CA GLY A 134 -4.89 -3.56 -0.17
C GLY A 134 -4.48 -2.78 1.05
N GLY A 135 -5.35 -2.75 2.03
CA GLY A 135 -5.11 -2.02 3.25
C GLY A 135 -6.29 -2.08 4.20
N CYS A 136 -6.08 -1.59 5.41
CA CYS A 136 -7.05 -1.66 6.50
C CYS A 136 -7.65 -0.29 6.80
N SER A 137 -8.98 -0.20 6.98
CA SER A 137 -9.68 1.00 7.43
C SER A 137 -9.38 2.22 6.53
N ASN A 138 -8.59 3.17 7.00
CA ASN A 138 -8.10 4.32 6.23
C ASN A 138 -7.28 3.89 5.00
N GLY A 139 -6.46 2.82 5.11
CA GLY A 139 -5.76 2.21 3.98
C GLY A 139 -6.71 1.47 3.03
N GLY A 140 -7.79 0.90 3.55
CA GLY A 140 -8.87 0.33 2.74
C GLY A 140 -9.57 1.41 1.90
N TYR A 141 -9.82 2.60 2.49
CA TYR A 141 -10.31 3.76 1.76
C TYR A 141 -9.39 4.11 0.58
N MET A 142 -8.08 4.22 0.84
CA MET A 142 -7.11 4.56 -0.20
C MET A 142 -6.99 3.46 -1.26
N THR A 143 -7.16 2.19 -0.87
CA THR A 143 -7.25 1.07 -1.81
C THR A 143 -8.40 1.28 -2.80
N MET A 144 -9.59 1.63 -2.30
CA MET A 144 -10.75 1.92 -3.16
C MET A 144 -10.47 3.11 -4.07
N GLU A 145 -9.89 4.19 -3.54
CA GLU A 145 -9.55 5.36 -4.35
C GLU A 145 -8.57 5.02 -5.48
N MET A 146 -7.56 4.19 -5.20
CA MET A 146 -6.60 3.75 -6.21
C MET A 146 -7.23 2.93 -7.33
N ILE A 147 -8.05 1.94 -7.00
CA ILE A 147 -8.67 1.08 -8.03
C ILE A 147 -9.73 1.82 -8.84
N LEU A 148 -10.44 2.78 -8.24
CA LEU A 148 -11.43 3.60 -8.96
C LEU A 148 -10.78 4.63 -9.89
N LYS A 149 -9.57 5.10 -9.58
CA LYS A 149 -8.81 6.02 -10.43
C LYS A 149 -7.99 5.30 -11.51
N HIS A 150 -7.56 4.08 -11.22
CA HIS A 150 -6.65 3.30 -12.06
C HIS A 150 -7.16 1.85 -12.23
N PRO A 151 -8.36 1.66 -12.81
CA PRO A 151 -9.04 0.36 -12.85
C PRO A 151 -8.26 -0.73 -13.58
N ASP A 152 -7.46 -0.38 -14.58
CA ASP A 152 -6.67 -1.33 -15.39
C ASP A 152 -5.26 -1.59 -14.85
N TYR A 153 -4.87 -0.95 -13.73
CA TYR A 153 -3.50 -1.04 -13.24
C TYR A 153 -3.29 -2.20 -12.26
N PHE A 154 -4.27 -2.49 -11.42
CA PHE A 154 -4.16 -3.49 -10.37
C PHE A 154 -4.83 -4.79 -10.79
N ALA A 155 -4.12 -5.92 -10.62
CA ALA A 155 -4.66 -7.25 -10.90
C ALA A 155 -5.70 -7.71 -9.88
N ALA A 156 -5.59 -7.24 -8.63
CA ALA A 156 -6.53 -7.52 -7.55
C ALA A 156 -6.44 -6.46 -6.46
N ALA A 157 -7.51 -6.34 -5.69
CA ALA A 157 -7.57 -5.48 -4.51
C ALA A 157 -8.17 -6.24 -3.31
N TYR A 158 -7.70 -5.89 -2.09
CA TYR A 158 -8.21 -6.45 -0.83
C TYR A 158 -8.43 -5.36 0.22
N PRO A 159 -9.43 -4.47 0.03
CA PRO A 159 -9.79 -3.46 1.01
C PRO A 159 -10.39 -4.15 2.25
N ILE A 160 -9.80 -3.93 3.43
CA ILE A 160 -10.24 -4.54 4.69
C ILE A 160 -10.94 -3.47 5.53
N CYS A 161 -12.20 -3.72 5.93
CA CYS A 161 -13.03 -2.79 6.73
C CYS A 161 -12.84 -1.33 6.27
N GLU A 162 -12.90 -1.14 4.97
CA GLU A 162 -12.62 0.13 4.31
C GLU A 162 -13.62 1.23 4.72
N ALA A 163 -13.21 2.49 4.59
CA ALA A 163 -13.99 3.66 5.00
C ALA A 163 -14.52 4.48 3.81
N PHE A 164 -14.47 3.93 2.60
CA PHE A 164 -14.99 4.58 1.40
C PHE A 164 -16.52 4.61 1.41
N GLN A 165 -17.14 5.71 0.99
CA GLN A 165 -18.59 5.82 0.94
C GLN A 165 -19.07 5.62 -0.50
N ASP A 166 -19.94 4.65 -0.70
CA ASP A 166 -20.49 4.24 -2.00
C ASP A 166 -21.16 5.40 -2.77
N GLN A 167 -21.72 6.39 -2.07
CA GLN A 167 -22.29 7.58 -2.68
C GLN A 167 -21.30 8.43 -3.51
N TYR A 168 -19.99 8.22 -3.35
CA TYR A 168 -18.94 8.88 -4.11
C TYR A 168 -18.42 8.05 -5.29
N ILE A 169 -18.98 6.86 -5.51
CA ILE A 169 -18.69 6.03 -6.69
C ILE A 169 -19.66 6.42 -7.80
N SER A 170 -19.15 6.82 -8.95
CA SER A 170 -19.98 7.12 -10.12
C SER A 170 -20.43 5.84 -10.83
N ASP A 171 -21.54 5.93 -11.58
CA ASP A 171 -22.00 4.80 -12.40
C ASP A 171 -20.92 4.32 -13.40
N GLU A 172 -20.14 5.24 -13.96
CA GLU A 172 -19.02 4.93 -14.86
C GLU A 172 -17.91 4.12 -14.17
N GLN A 173 -17.62 4.42 -12.91
CA GLN A 173 -16.63 3.67 -12.10
C GLN A 173 -17.14 2.29 -11.69
N ILE A 174 -18.46 2.10 -11.58
CA ILE A 174 -19.05 0.78 -11.29
C ILE A 174 -18.97 -0.14 -12.52
N GLU A 175 -19.05 0.43 -13.72
CA GLU A 175 -19.04 -0.30 -14.99
C GLU A 175 -17.64 -0.58 -15.54
N SER A 176 -16.60 0.06 -15.00
CA SER A 176 -15.19 -0.13 -15.40
C SER A 176 -14.55 -1.34 -14.70
#